data_00029b50e4c8ccc2ee551dd92ac73c83
#
_entry.id   00029b50e4c8ccc2ee551dd92ac73c83
#
_cell.length_a   1.000
_cell.length_b   1.000
_cell.length_c   1.000
_cell.angle_alpha   90.00
_cell.angle_beta   90.00
_cell.angle_gamma   90.00
#
_symmetry.space_group_name_H-M   'P 1'
#
loop_
_entity.id
_entity.type
_entity.pdbx_description
1 polymer ?
#
loop_
_entity_poly.entity_id
_entity_poly.type
_entity_poly.pdbx_seq_one_letter_code
_entity_poly.pdbx_strand_id
1 'polypeptide(L)'
;MIEVLVALLVLAVGLLGVAGMQTVSMQQTQGADRRSVATLHIQTMADEIRANRGMPSAGVKAEWQKAVKEDLGEDATAEVASTVADKEARISLAWTARKTQWDGIPEGQEGDEEDLLNKNKFEVTVRYAR
;
A
#
# COMPACT_ATOMS: atom_id res chain seq x y z
N MET A 1 5.81 19.52 -48.59
CA MET A 1 4.51 19.14 -47.99
C MET A 1 4.57 17.83 -47.26
N ILE A 2 5.19 16.79 -47.80
CA ILE A 2 5.38 15.49 -47.12
C ILE A 2 6.28 15.60 -45.87
N GLU A 3 7.30 16.45 -45.92
CA GLU A 3 8.23 16.69 -44.80
C GLU A 3 7.51 17.24 -43.56
N VAL A 4 6.55 18.14 -43.74
CA VAL A 4 5.75 18.72 -42.66
C VAL A 4 4.84 17.65 -42.03
N LEU A 5 4.24 16.81 -42.87
CA LEU A 5 3.38 15.72 -42.41
C LEU A 5 4.19 14.69 -41.57
N VAL A 6 5.37 14.32 -42.02
CA VAL A 6 6.26 13.41 -41.32
C VAL A 6 6.74 14.02 -39.98
N ALA A 7 7.08 15.31 -39.98
CA ALA A 7 7.47 16.03 -38.79
C ALA A 7 6.35 16.06 -37.74
N LEU A 8 5.11 16.32 -38.16
CA LEU A 8 3.94 16.30 -37.28
C LEU A 8 3.63 14.91 -36.74
N LEU A 9 3.81 13.87 -37.55
CA LEU A 9 3.63 12.49 -37.13
C LEU A 9 4.65 12.11 -36.05
N VAL A 10 5.91 12.42 -36.23
CA VAL A 10 6.98 12.13 -35.24
C VAL A 10 6.72 12.88 -33.94
N LEU A 11 6.29 14.15 -34.04
CA LEU A 11 5.95 14.93 -32.84
C LEU A 11 4.76 14.33 -32.09
N ALA A 12 3.72 13.88 -32.80
CA ALA A 12 2.56 13.24 -32.21
C ALA A 12 2.92 11.95 -31.45
N VAL A 13 3.76 11.09 -32.04
CA VAL A 13 4.26 9.86 -31.40
C VAL A 13 5.11 10.18 -30.17
N GLY A 14 5.95 11.21 -30.25
CA GLY A 14 6.74 11.67 -29.12
C GLY A 14 5.91 12.15 -27.94
N LEU A 15 4.86 12.93 -28.21
CA LEU A 15 3.94 13.41 -27.18
C LEU A 15 3.15 12.27 -26.52
N LEU A 16 2.70 11.29 -27.29
CA LEU A 16 2.03 10.10 -26.78
C LEU A 16 2.94 9.28 -25.87
N GLY A 17 4.22 9.16 -26.22
CA GLY A 17 5.21 8.47 -25.39
C GLY A 17 5.40 9.14 -24.03
N VAL A 18 5.51 10.46 -24.01
CA VAL A 18 5.63 11.24 -22.76
C VAL A 18 4.37 11.11 -21.91
N ALA A 19 3.19 11.19 -22.51
CA ALA A 19 1.92 11.01 -21.79
C ALA A 19 1.82 9.62 -21.14
N GLY A 20 2.25 8.58 -21.83
CA GLY A 20 2.31 7.21 -21.28
C GLY A 20 3.24 7.09 -20.08
N MET A 21 4.42 7.69 -20.14
CA MET A 21 5.38 7.71 -19.01
C MET A 21 4.82 8.42 -17.78
N GLN A 22 4.11 9.53 -17.96
CA GLN A 22 3.49 10.26 -16.85
C GLN A 22 2.45 9.42 -16.13
N THR A 23 1.64 8.65 -16.83
CA THR A 23 0.64 7.76 -16.25
C THR A 23 1.29 6.70 -15.37
N VAL A 24 2.33 6.05 -15.85
CA VAL A 24 3.08 5.03 -15.08
C VAL A 24 3.72 5.64 -13.83
N SER A 25 4.32 6.83 -13.96
CA SER A 25 4.93 7.54 -12.83
C SER A 25 3.91 7.88 -11.74
N MET A 26 2.71 8.32 -12.10
CA MET A 26 1.64 8.60 -11.14
C MET A 26 1.20 7.35 -10.39
N GLN A 27 1.08 6.22 -11.05
CA GLN A 27 0.71 4.96 -10.42
C GLN A 27 1.76 4.49 -9.41
N GLN A 28 3.03 4.61 -9.75
CA GLN A 28 4.13 4.27 -8.84
C GLN A 28 4.16 5.18 -7.62
N THR A 29 3.92 6.47 -7.81
CA THR A 29 3.87 7.45 -6.71
C THR A 29 2.73 7.15 -5.74
N GLN A 30 1.56 6.80 -6.24
CA GLN A 30 0.42 6.41 -5.38
C GLN A 30 0.71 5.16 -4.54
N GLY A 31 1.39 4.18 -5.11
CA GLY A 31 1.83 2.99 -4.38
C GLY A 31 2.82 3.32 -3.26
N ALA A 32 3.79 4.19 -3.53
CA ALA A 32 4.75 4.66 -2.53
C ALA A 32 4.08 5.47 -1.42
N ASP A 33 3.13 6.34 -1.75
CA ASP A 33 2.36 7.11 -0.78
C ASP A 33 1.58 6.20 0.18
N ARG A 34 0.91 5.19 -0.33
CA ARG A 34 0.17 4.23 0.51
C ARG A 34 1.09 3.48 1.47
N ARG A 35 2.28 3.07 1.02
CA ARG A 35 3.28 2.46 1.89
C ARG A 35 3.76 3.41 2.98
N SER A 36 3.98 4.67 2.65
CA SER A 36 4.37 5.71 3.62
C SER A 36 3.29 5.92 4.67
N VAL A 37 2.04 6.00 4.25
CA VAL A 37 0.88 6.12 5.15
C VAL A 37 0.76 4.88 6.04
N ALA A 38 0.90 3.68 5.50
CA ALA A 38 0.88 2.44 6.25
C ALA A 38 1.99 2.40 7.31
N THR A 39 3.20 2.81 6.96
CA THR A 39 4.33 2.91 7.88
C THR A 39 4.03 3.88 9.02
N LEU A 40 3.44 5.02 8.70
CA LEU A 40 3.05 6.03 9.70
C LEU A 40 2.01 5.47 10.69
N HIS A 41 1.01 4.77 10.21
CA HIS A 41 0.00 4.14 11.07
C HIS A 41 0.61 3.07 11.98
N ILE A 42 1.54 2.28 11.46
CA ILE A 42 2.26 1.27 12.25
C ILE A 42 3.12 1.92 13.31
N GLN A 43 3.84 2.98 12.98
CA GLN A 43 4.66 3.73 13.94
C GLN A 43 3.78 4.35 15.04
N THR A 44 2.67 4.94 14.68
CA THR A 44 1.71 5.52 15.65
C THR A 44 1.23 4.46 16.64
N MET A 45 0.84 3.30 16.17
CA MET A 45 0.41 2.20 17.04
C MET A 45 1.57 1.64 17.87
N ALA A 46 2.75 1.52 17.28
CA ALA A 46 3.95 1.06 17.99
C ALA A 46 4.31 2.01 19.14
N ASP A 47 4.22 3.30 18.92
CA ASP A 47 4.47 4.32 19.95
C ASP A 47 3.41 4.28 21.05
N GLU A 48 2.16 4.07 20.69
CA GLU A 48 1.06 3.89 21.66
C GLU A 48 1.32 2.67 22.56
N ILE A 49 1.71 1.55 21.99
CA ILE A 49 2.05 0.32 22.73
C ILE A 49 3.25 0.57 23.65
N ARG A 50 4.27 1.26 23.19
CA ARG A 50 5.45 1.59 24.00
C ARG A 50 5.12 2.55 25.12
N ALA A 51 4.30 3.57 24.85
CA ALA A 51 3.87 4.55 25.85
C ALA A 51 3.06 3.91 26.97
N ASN A 52 2.13 3.03 26.61
CA ASN A 52 1.27 2.31 27.56
C ASN A 52 1.95 1.08 28.19
N ARG A 53 3.08 0.66 27.67
CA ARG A 53 3.78 -0.58 28.06
C ARG A 53 2.87 -1.80 28.06
N GLY A 54 1.97 -1.86 27.08
CA GLY A 54 1.01 -2.94 26.96
C GLY A 54 0.15 -2.80 25.74
N MET A 55 -0.77 -3.71 25.58
CA MET A 55 -1.72 -3.70 24.47
C MET A 55 -2.63 -2.47 24.53
N PRO A 56 -2.98 -1.88 23.38
CA PRO A 56 -3.90 -0.76 23.35
C PRO A 56 -5.29 -1.16 23.83
N SER A 57 -6.02 -0.19 24.37
CA SER A 57 -7.42 -0.40 24.73
C SER A 57 -8.27 -0.67 23.46
N ALA A 58 -9.42 -1.31 23.65
CA ALA A 58 -10.32 -1.63 22.55
C ALA A 58 -10.79 -0.35 21.79
N GLY A 59 -10.97 0.75 22.50
CA GLY A 59 -11.34 2.05 21.89
C GLY A 59 -10.24 2.62 21.01
N VAL A 60 -9.02 2.65 21.50
CA VAL A 60 -7.84 3.12 20.75
C VAL A 60 -7.61 2.25 19.51
N LYS A 61 -7.69 0.94 19.66
CA LYS A 61 -7.57 0.00 18.56
C LYS A 61 -8.65 0.24 17.49
N ALA A 62 -9.89 0.45 17.88
CA ALA A 62 -11.00 0.69 16.95
C ALA A 62 -10.83 2.00 16.19
N GLU A 63 -10.41 3.08 16.85
CA GLU A 63 -10.13 4.36 16.20
C GLU A 63 -8.97 4.26 15.20
N TRP A 64 -7.92 3.56 15.57
CA TRP A 64 -6.80 3.31 14.70
C TRP A 64 -7.19 2.49 13.46
N GLN A 65 -7.97 1.43 13.65
CA GLN A 65 -8.48 0.63 12.53
C GLN A 65 -9.36 1.46 11.59
N LYS A 66 -10.15 2.35 12.13
CA LYS A 66 -10.97 3.28 11.34
C LYS A 66 -10.09 4.23 10.52
N ALA A 67 -9.08 4.84 11.13
CA ALA A 67 -8.15 5.73 10.46
C ALA A 67 -7.39 5.03 9.33
N VAL A 68 -6.96 3.78 9.54
CA VAL A 68 -6.32 2.96 8.52
C VAL A 68 -7.24 2.74 7.32
N LYS A 69 -8.51 2.43 7.55
CA LYS A 69 -9.50 2.25 6.48
C LYS A 69 -9.80 3.53 5.73
N GLU A 70 -9.82 4.67 6.40
CA GLU A 70 -10.02 5.97 5.78
C GLU A 70 -8.86 6.33 4.83
N ASP A 71 -7.63 6.02 5.23
CA ASP A 71 -6.43 6.39 4.48
C ASP A 71 -6.03 5.35 3.41
N LEU A 72 -6.20 4.06 3.68
CA LEU A 72 -5.77 2.96 2.81
C LEU A 72 -6.91 2.28 2.04
N GLY A 73 -8.16 2.60 2.37
CA GLY A 73 -9.35 2.03 1.75
C GLY A 73 -10.11 1.07 2.67
N GLU A 74 -11.38 0.86 2.37
CA GLU A 74 -12.27 0.00 3.17
C GLU A 74 -11.83 -1.46 3.21
N ASP A 75 -11.11 -1.91 2.18
CA ASP A 75 -10.54 -3.25 2.09
C ASP A 75 -9.28 -3.44 2.94
N ALA A 76 -8.76 -2.36 3.52
CA ALA A 76 -7.60 -2.44 4.40
C ALA A 76 -7.94 -3.14 5.70
N THR A 77 -7.07 -4.02 6.14
CA THR A 77 -7.17 -4.71 7.43
C THR A 77 -6.03 -4.27 8.34
N ALA A 78 -6.35 -4.01 9.58
CA ALA A 78 -5.38 -3.62 10.59
C ALA A 78 -5.62 -4.44 11.85
N GLU A 79 -4.59 -5.11 12.34
CA GLU A 79 -4.68 -5.96 13.52
C GLU A 79 -3.51 -5.73 14.46
N VAL A 80 -3.79 -5.84 15.75
CA VAL A 80 -2.78 -5.86 16.80
C VAL A 80 -3.03 -7.10 17.63
N ALA A 81 -2.04 -7.98 17.69
CA ALA A 81 -2.12 -9.22 18.45
C ALA A 81 -0.95 -9.31 19.43
N SER A 82 -1.22 -9.83 20.61
CA SER A 82 -0.15 -10.17 21.55
C SER A 82 0.54 -11.45 21.11
N THR A 83 1.85 -11.41 21.10
CA THR A 83 2.68 -12.59 20.84
C THR A 83 3.54 -12.89 22.08
N VAL A 84 3.98 -14.09 22.24
CA VAL A 84 4.90 -14.55 23.29
C VAL A 84 4.69 -13.93 24.69
N ALA A 85 3.87 -14.58 25.50
CA ALA A 85 3.72 -14.31 26.95
C ALA A 85 3.45 -12.83 27.31
N ASP A 86 2.63 -12.13 26.53
CA ASP A 86 2.26 -10.72 26.75
C ASP A 86 3.44 -9.74 26.81
N LYS A 87 4.53 -10.06 26.14
CA LYS A 87 5.72 -9.18 26.07
C LYS A 87 5.91 -8.48 24.74
N GLU A 88 5.31 -9.01 23.71
CA GLU A 88 5.43 -8.48 22.36
C GLU A 88 4.06 -8.31 21.72
N ALA A 89 3.90 -7.25 20.95
CA ALA A 89 2.73 -7.04 20.14
C ALA A 89 3.11 -7.08 18.66
N ARG A 90 2.33 -7.80 17.89
CA ARG A 90 2.45 -7.83 16.45
C ARG A 90 1.41 -6.90 15.83
N ILE A 91 1.89 -5.92 15.09
CA ILE A 91 1.05 -4.99 14.36
C ILE A 91 1.08 -5.41 12.89
N SER A 92 -0.04 -5.75 12.32
CA SER A 92 -0.15 -6.12 10.91
C SER A 92 -1.13 -5.22 10.20
N LEU A 93 -0.74 -4.79 9.02
CA LEU A 93 -1.50 -3.94 8.14
C LEU A 93 -1.50 -4.57 6.75
N ALA A 94 -2.66 -4.73 6.17
CA ALA A 94 -2.81 -5.21 4.81
C ALA A 94 -3.76 -4.30 4.04
N TRP A 95 -3.38 -3.96 2.82
CA TRP A 95 -4.21 -3.17 1.92
C TRP A 95 -4.11 -3.71 0.51
N THR A 96 -5.12 -3.41 -0.29
CA THR A 96 -5.17 -3.84 -1.68
C THR A 96 -4.47 -2.81 -2.55
N ALA A 97 -3.43 -3.23 -3.28
CA ALA A 97 -2.83 -2.44 -4.33
C ALA A 97 -3.35 -2.91 -5.68
N ARG A 98 -3.75 -1.97 -6.54
CA ARG A 98 -4.01 -2.31 -7.93
C ARG A 98 -2.71 -2.73 -8.60
N LYS A 99 -2.67 -3.96 -9.11
CA LYS A 99 -1.61 -4.34 -10.04
C LYS A 99 -1.71 -3.45 -11.26
N THR A 100 -0.63 -2.80 -11.62
CA THR A 100 -0.57 -2.12 -12.91
C THR A 100 -0.57 -3.18 -14.00
N GLN A 101 -1.19 -2.85 -15.13
CA GLN A 101 -1.25 -3.73 -16.30
C GLN A 101 0.14 -4.17 -16.80
N TRP A 102 1.19 -3.53 -16.31
CA TRP A 102 2.60 -3.78 -16.67
C TRP A 102 3.32 -4.76 -15.75
N ASP A 103 2.75 -5.11 -14.60
CA ASP A 103 3.36 -6.06 -13.66
C ASP A 103 3.23 -7.52 -14.11
N GLY A 104 2.90 -7.72 -15.39
CA GLY A 104 3.00 -8.99 -16.10
C GLY A 104 2.34 -10.17 -15.37
N ILE A 105 1.07 -10.41 -15.64
CA ILE A 105 0.54 -11.75 -15.45
C ILE A 105 1.22 -12.60 -16.54
N PRO A 106 1.99 -13.64 -16.18
CA PRO A 106 2.53 -14.55 -17.18
C PRO A 106 1.38 -15.07 -18.04
N GLU A 107 1.48 -14.91 -19.34
CA GLU A 107 0.49 -15.44 -20.27
C GLU A 107 0.26 -16.93 -19.96
N GLY A 108 -0.96 -17.29 -19.57
CA GLY A 108 -1.37 -18.66 -19.32
C GLY A 108 -1.80 -18.98 -17.89
N GLN A 109 -1.76 -18.02 -16.95
CA GLN A 109 -2.39 -18.18 -15.65
C GLN A 109 -3.68 -17.34 -15.61
N GLU A 110 -4.81 -18.00 -15.84
CA GLU A 110 -6.08 -17.48 -15.37
C GLU A 110 -6.04 -17.50 -13.85
N GLY A 111 -5.47 -16.45 -13.26
CA GLY A 111 -5.52 -16.25 -11.83
C GLY A 111 -6.96 -15.91 -11.44
N ASP A 112 -7.47 -16.55 -10.41
CA ASP A 112 -8.72 -16.17 -9.78
C ASP A 112 -8.70 -14.65 -9.47
N GLU A 113 -9.84 -14.00 -9.57
CA GLU A 113 -9.94 -12.54 -9.33
C GLU A 113 -9.31 -12.11 -8.00
N GLU A 114 -9.21 -12.99 -7.01
CA GLU A 114 -8.49 -12.77 -5.76
C GLU A 114 -6.98 -12.62 -5.94
N ASP A 115 -6.40 -13.25 -6.95
CA ASP A 115 -4.95 -13.18 -7.22
C ASP A 115 -4.55 -11.89 -7.97
N LEU A 116 -5.53 -11.22 -8.60
CA LEU A 116 -5.34 -9.92 -9.24
C LEU A 116 -5.20 -8.78 -8.24
N LEU A 117 -5.62 -8.99 -6.99
CA LEU A 117 -5.53 -8.06 -5.91
C LEU A 117 -4.27 -8.35 -5.09
N ASN A 118 -3.18 -7.70 -5.43
CA ASN A 118 -1.95 -7.80 -4.65
C ASN A 118 -2.17 -7.16 -3.28
N LYS A 119 -2.44 -8.00 -2.29
CA LYS A 119 -2.52 -7.56 -0.90
C LYS A 119 -1.11 -7.26 -0.40
N ASN A 120 -0.78 -5.99 -0.31
CA ASN A 120 0.44 -5.58 0.37
C ASN A 120 0.24 -5.77 1.87
N LYS A 121 1.13 -6.51 2.48
CA LYS A 121 1.13 -6.73 3.92
C LYS A 121 2.38 -6.11 4.55
N PHE A 122 2.19 -5.38 5.62
CA PHE A 122 3.27 -4.87 6.43
C PHE A 122 3.07 -5.34 7.88
N GLU A 123 4.11 -5.91 8.45
CA GLU A 123 4.05 -6.48 9.79
C GLU A 123 5.27 -6.05 10.60
N VAL A 124 5.03 -5.58 11.80
CA VAL A 124 6.07 -5.16 12.74
C VAL A 124 5.79 -5.75 14.11
N THR A 125 6.81 -6.27 14.75
CA THR A 125 6.73 -6.75 16.12
C THR A 125 7.36 -5.72 17.06
N VAL A 126 6.62 -5.34 18.10
CA VAL A 126 7.04 -4.36 19.08
C VAL A 126 7.14 -5.05 20.44
N ARG A 127 8.29 -4.94 21.09
CA ARG A 127 8.47 -5.41 22.46
C ARG A 127 8.11 -4.29 23.43
N TYR A 128 7.19 -4.55 24.34
CA TYR A 128 6.73 -3.56 25.32
C TYR A 128 7.01 -3.97 26.78
N ALA A 129 7.36 -5.21 27.02
CA ALA A 129 7.76 -5.71 28.35
C ALA A 129 9.18 -6.27 28.31
N ARG A 130 9.90 -6.09 29.40
CA ARG A 130 11.25 -6.63 29.58
C ARG A 130 11.20 -8.08 30.12
#